data_8eb93cbd6666a2a87992ace27b4d3e64
#
_entry.id   8eb93cbd6666a2a87992ace27b4d3e64
#
_cell.length_a   1.000
_cell.length_b   1.000
_cell.length_c   1.000
_cell.angle_alpha   90.00
_cell.angle_beta   90.00
_cell.angle_gamma   90.00
#
_symmetry.space_group_name_H-M   'P 1'
#
loop_
_entity.id
_entity.type
_entity.pdbx_description
1 polymer ?
#
loop_
_entity_poly.entity_id
_entity_poly.type
_entity_poly.pdbx_seq_one_letter_code
_entity_poly.pdbx_strand_id
1 'polypeptide(L)'
;MPQRFLGIDYGWAGKPSGLAALAWDGEGLGLIDLRREGDPGKILAWVDEYSSADTVIGVDAPLVIPNLTGMRDADKLAHSRYGKYHAGAYPASQARDYWERTTGLSRDLGERGFLHGDRMAARAAGRYQIEVHPHAAVVQLFGLDRIVKYKRGVLAQRREGLATLRSLIQAWLPLAVLPEVPAGGPAVKALEDQLDAITSAYVAAFWWQWGLERAEVLGDSERGYIVVPKRAIAGLRENYALAGLLEADLDPDPFAQFERWFQQARDAGLKEPNAMTLATASSDSAPSARIVLLKGFDRNGFVWYTNRESQKGRELRENPKASLVFYWPELERQVRISGDVDEVAREEAEAYFHSRPRGSQLGAWASRQSEVVAGREVLEDRMVELAGLYAGRTIPLPPFWGGFRLRPQAIEFWQGRPSRLHDRLRYVREVDGVWRVERLSP
;
A
#
# COMPACT_ATOMS: atom_id res chain seq x y z
N MET A 1 -22.30 23.45 -19.52
CA MET A 1 -21.16 23.29 -20.47
C MET A 1 -20.35 22.09 -20.02
N PRO A 2 -19.62 21.40 -20.88
CA PRO A 2 -18.79 20.30 -20.45
C PRO A 2 -17.71 20.76 -19.48
N GLN A 3 -17.42 19.95 -18.46
CA GLN A 3 -16.33 20.19 -17.51
C GLN A 3 -14.98 20.16 -18.24
N ARG A 4 -14.11 21.13 -17.96
CA ARG A 4 -12.80 21.27 -18.58
C ARG A 4 -11.67 20.99 -17.60
N PHE A 5 -10.60 20.35 -18.10
CA PHE A 5 -9.40 20.08 -17.34
C PHE A 5 -8.18 20.47 -18.17
N LEU A 6 -7.45 21.46 -17.69
CA LEU A 6 -6.26 21.95 -18.37
C LEU A 6 -5.01 21.43 -17.65
N GLY A 7 -3.99 21.09 -18.40
CA GLY A 7 -2.69 20.68 -17.88
C GLY A 7 -1.59 21.54 -18.43
N ILE A 8 -0.72 22.03 -17.56
CA ILE A 8 0.42 22.87 -17.90
C ILE A 8 1.69 22.24 -17.32
N ASP A 9 2.55 21.69 -18.18
CA ASP A 9 3.95 21.42 -17.81
C ASP A 9 4.73 22.74 -18.01
N TYR A 10 4.83 23.53 -16.93
CA TYR A 10 5.29 24.90 -17.01
C TYR A 10 6.81 24.99 -17.16
N GLY A 11 7.26 25.55 -18.27
CA GLY A 11 8.68 25.70 -18.58
C GLY A 11 9.40 26.66 -17.64
N TRP A 12 10.18 26.12 -16.71
CA TRP A 12 11.01 26.88 -15.79
C TRP A 12 12.12 27.62 -16.55
N ALA A 13 12.54 28.75 -16.05
CA ALA A 13 13.60 29.56 -16.65
C ALA A 13 13.38 29.89 -18.15
N GLY A 14 12.13 30.17 -18.56
CA GLY A 14 11.80 30.65 -19.89
C GLY A 14 11.79 29.59 -21.00
N LYS A 15 11.84 28.31 -20.65
CA LYS A 15 11.64 27.18 -21.61
C LYS A 15 10.18 27.10 -22.03
N PRO A 16 9.88 26.57 -23.23
CA PRO A 16 8.51 26.32 -23.64
C PRO A 16 7.79 25.33 -22.71
N SER A 17 6.50 25.56 -22.49
CA SER A 17 5.59 24.78 -21.68
C SER A 17 4.80 23.80 -22.54
N GLY A 18 4.53 22.59 -22.04
CA GLY A 18 3.52 21.69 -22.59
C GLY A 18 2.13 22.13 -22.13
N LEU A 19 1.15 22.07 -23.03
CA LEU A 19 -0.25 22.44 -22.76
C LEU A 19 -1.17 21.34 -23.26
N ALA A 20 -2.10 20.90 -22.42
CA ALA A 20 -3.10 19.88 -22.76
C ALA A 20 -4.48 20.28 -22.23
N ALA A 21 -5.51 20.19 -23.06
CA ALA A 21 -6.89 20.42 -22.66
C ALA A 21 -7.72 19.13 -22.81
N LEU A 22 -8.38 18.73 -21.73
CA LEU A 22 -9.33 17.61 -21.70
C LEU A 22 -10.75 18.13 -21.45
N ALA A 23 -11.71 17.41 -21.99
CA ALA A 23 -13.13 17.65 -21.72
C ALA A 23 -13.80 16.38 -21.23
N TRP A 24 -14.68 16.53 -20.25
CA TRP A 24 -15.60 15.49 -19.81
C TRP A 24 -16.96 15.67 -20.52
N ASP A 25 -17.40 14.69 -21.25
CA ASP A 25 -18.68 14.73 -22.01
C ASP A 25 -19.86 14.05 -21.27
N GLY A 26 -19.62 13.49 -20.07
CA GLY A 26 -20.60 12.73 -19.29
C GLY A 26 -20.27 11.23 -19.26
N GLU A 27 -19.56 10.71 -20.24
CA GLU A 27 -19.20 9.29 -20.36
C GLU A 27 -17.69 9.07 -20.23
N GLY A 28 -16.86 10.00 -20.74
CA GLY A 28 -15.41 9.86 -20.74
C GLY A 28 -14.64 11.17 -20.86
N LEU A 29 -13.32 11.07 -20.76
CA LEU A 29 -12.40 12.16 -20.99
C LEU A 29 -11.88 12.13 -22.43
N GLY A 30 -12.06 13.22 -23.15
CA GLY A 30 -11.51 13.43 -24.48
C GLY A 30 -10.38 14.46 -24.47
N LEU A 31 -9.30 14.21 -25.23
CA LEU A 31 -8.25 15.21 -25.50
C LEU A 31 -8.76 16.16 -26.61
N ILE A 32 -8.84 17.45 -26.30
CA ILE A 32 -9.37 18.47 -27.23
C ILE A 32 -8.29 19.39 -27.79
N ASP A 33 -7.18 19.55 -27.06
CA ASP A 33 -6.01 20.28 -27.56
C ASP A 33 -4.72 19.77 -26.91
N LEU A 34 -3.63 19.81 -27.69
CA LEU A 34 -2.30 19.44 -27.24
C LEU A 34 -1.27 20.26 -28.00
N ARG A 35 -0.57 21.15 -27.30
CA ARG A 35 0.43 22.04 -27.93
C ARG A 35 1.61 22.35 -27.02
N ARG A 36 2.55 23.12 -27.52
CA ARG A 36 3.69 23.63 -26.77
C ARG A 36 3.82 25.14 -27.04
N GLU A 37 4.00 25.92 -25.98
CA GLU A 37 4.08 27.39 -26.06
C GLU A 37 5.18 27.91 -25.12
N GLY A 38 5.93 28.90 -25.57
CA GLY A 38 7.02 29.54 -24.82
C GLY A 38 6.65 30.90 -24.24
N ASP A 39 5.69 31.60 -24.83
CA ASP A 39 5.27 32.92 -24.42
C ASP A 39 4.21 32.86 -23.30
N PRO A 40 4.46 33.48 -22.13
CA PRO A 40 3.51 33.45 -21.01
C PRO A 40 2.14 34.05 -21.34
N GLY A 41 2.12 35.13 -22.14
CA GLY A 41 0.87 35.77 -22.55
C GLY A 41 0.02 34.87 -23.44
N LYS A 42 0.67 34.10 -24.34
CA LYS A 42 -0.01 33.10 -25.18
C LYS A 42 -0.47 31.89 -24.38
N ILE A 43 0.26 31.50 -23.32
CA ILE A 43 -0.21 30.44 -22.39
C ILE A 43 -1.50 30.88 -21.71
N LEU A 44 -1.56 32.12 -21.21
CA LEU A 44 -2.78 32.66 -20.59
C LEU A 44 -3.92 32.84 -21.60
N ALA A 45 -3.65 33.28 -22.83
CA ALA A 45 -4.64 33.32 -23.90
C ALA A 45 -5.20 31.93 -24.22
N TRP A 46 -4.35 30.91 -24.23
CA TRP A 46 -4.77 29.52 -24.38
C TRP A 46 -5.65 29.03 -23.19
N VAL A 47 -5.31 29.43 -21.95
CA VAL A 47 -6.18 29.14 -20.78
C VAL A 47 -7.55 29.81 -20.99
N ASP A 48 -7.61 31.05 -21.44
CA ASP A 48 -8.87 31.75 -21.69
C ASP A 48 -9.69 31.05 -22.81
N GLU A 49 -9.02 30.56 -23.87
CA GLU A 49 -9.64 29.87 -25.01
C GLU A 49 -10.30 28.52 -24.60
N TYR A 50 -9.60 27.72 -23.77
CA TYR A 50 -10.03 26.34 -23.45
C TYR A 50 -10.76 26.22 -22.12
N SER A 51 -10.80 27.24 -21.28
CA SER A 51 -11.52 27.21 -20.01
C SER A 51 -13.03 27.45 -20.19
N SER A 52 -13.79 26.97 -19.22
CA SER A 52 -15.23 27.23 -19.08
C SER A 52 -15.51 27.79 -17.67
N ALA A 53 -16.80 27.94 -17.32
CA ALA A 53 -17.20 28.31 -15.98
C ALA A 53 -16.74 27.26 -14.94
N ASP A 54 -16.64 26.01 -15.36
CA ASP A 54 -16.21 24.86 -14.55
C ASP A 54 -14.94 24.29 -15.15
N THR A 55 -13.79 24.67 -14.57
CA THR A 55 -12.46 24.27 -15.07
C THR A 55 -11.51 24.03 -13.92
N VAL A 56 -10.77 22.91 -13.97
CA VAL A 56 -9.63 22.68 -13.06
C VAL A 56 -8.34 22.64 -13.87
N ILE A 57 -7.35 23.41 -13.45
CA ILE A 57 -6.02 23.48 -14.07
C ILE A 57 -5.02 22.75 -13.18
N GLY A 58 -4.35 21.71 -13.71
CA GLY A 58 -3.20 21.06 -13.10
C GLY A 58 -1.89 21.64 -13.65
N VAL A 59 -1.01 22.11 -12.79
CA VAL A 59 0.25 22.73 -13.16
C VAL A 59 1.42 21.95 -12.59
N ASP A 60 2.33 21.47 -13.44
CA ASP A 60 3.63 20.88 -13.03
C ASP A 60 4.63 22.00 -12.74
N ALA A 61 4.36 22.76 -11.70
CA ALA A 61 5.26 23.76 -11.14
C ALA A 61 4.80 24.18 -9.74
N PRO A 62 5.73 24.62 -8.87
CA PRO A 62 5.37 25.16 -7.57
C PRO A 62 4.57 26.45 -7.69
N LEU A 63 3.30 26.43 -7.29
CA LEU A 63 2.39 27.60 -7.40
C LEU A 63 2.47 28.55 -6.20
N VAL A 64 2.84 28.02 -5.03
CA VAL A 64 2.96 28.75 -3.77
C VAL A 64 4.32 28.47 -3.15
N ILE A 65 5.16 29.52 -2.99
CA ILE A 65 6.54 29.43 -2.47
C ILE A 65 6.75 30.50 -1.39
N PRO A 66 6.37 30.25 -0.13
CA PRO A 66 6.51 31.23 0.95
C PRO A 66 7.91 31.27 1.56
N ASN A 67 8.68 30.17 1.47
CA ASN A 67 10.00 30.03 2.10
C ASN A 67 11.10 30.72 1.31
N LEU A 68 11.97 31.46 2.00
CA LEU A 68 13.09 32.17 1.39
C LEU A 68 14.15 31.17 0.85
N THR A 69 14.42 30.11 1.58
CA THR A 69 15.44 29.09 1.22
C THR A 69 14.95 27.68 1.59
N GLY A 70 15.65 26.65 1.10
CA GLY A 70 15.38 25.24 1.45
C GLY A 70 14.21 24.63 0.70
N MET A 71 13.48 23.74 1.37
CA MET A 71 12.34 23.00 0.84
C MET A 71 11.05 23.44 1.52
N ARG A 72 9.94 23.56 0.76
CA ARG A 72 8.59 23.68 1.32
C ARG A 72 8.22 22.37 2.07
N ASP A 73 7.25 22.43 2.97
CA ASP A 73 6.77 21.24 3.66
C ASP A 73 6.14 20.22 2.67
N ALA A 74 5.47 20.71 1.63
CA ALA A 74 4.96 19.86 0.54
C ALA A 74 6.07 19.07 -0.18
N ASP A 75 7.22 19.71 -0.47
CA ASP A 75 8.36 19.07 -1.13
C ASP A 75 8.99 18.00 -0.23
N LYS A 76 9.14 18.27 1.08
CA LYS A 76 9.63 17.30 2.08
C LYS A 76 8.71 16.08 2.17
N LEU A 77 7.40 16.31 2.22
CA LEU A 77 6.41 15.25 2.26
C LEU A 77 6.43 14.40 0.97
N ALA A 78 6.50 15.05 -0.20
CA ALA A 78 6.63 14.35 -1.47
C ALA A 78 7.92 13.52 -1.53
N HIS A 79 9.04 14.07 -1.06
CA HIS A 79 10.31 13.34 -1.02
C HIS A 79 10.24 12.14 -0.06
N SER A 80 9.69 12.30 1.13
CA SER A 80 9.51 11.22 2.12
C SER A 80 8.60 10.10 1.60
N ARG A 81 7.48 10.43 0.95
CA ARG A 81 6.49 9.44 0.50
C ARG A 81 6.85 8.77 -0.83
N TYR A 82 7.41 9.55 -1.76
CA TYR A 82 7.64 9.09 -3.14
C TYR A 82 9.11 8.95 -3.52
N GLY A 83 10.05 9.31 -2.63
CA GLY A 83 11.49 9.17 -2.86
C GLY A 83 11.91 7.73 -3.15
N LYS A 84 11.31 6.74 -2.50
CA LYS A 84 11.54 5.31 -2.75
C LYS A 84 11.20 4.87 -4.19
N TYR A 85 10.31 5.57 -4.87
CA TYR A 85 9.96 5.36 -6.28
C TYR A 85 10.80 6.22 -7.24
N HIS A 86 11.78 6.98 -6.71
CA HIS A 86 12.53 8.04 -7.42
C HIS A 86 11.66 9.21 -7.90
N ALA A 87 10.47 9.41 -7.32
CA ALA A 87 9.50 10.44 -7.63
C ALA A 87 9.41 11.52 -6.53
N GLY A 88 10.50 11.80 -5.82
CA GLY A 88 10.57 12.88 -4.84
C GLY A 88 10.57 14.25 -5.53
N ALA A 89 9.95 15.26 -4.90
CA ALA A 89 9.93 16.63 -5.41
C ALA A 89 11.29 17.33 -5.24
N TYR A 90 11.59 18.27 -6.15
CA TYR A 90 12.75 19.15 -6.04
C TYR A 90 12.46 20.30 -5.06
N PRO A 91 13.50 20.80 -4.35
CA PRO A 91 13.35 21.93 -3.44
C PRO A 91 12.87 23.20 -4.16
N ALA A 92 11.75 23.74 -3.70
CA ALA A 92 11.25 25.04 -4.15
C ALA A 92 11.44 26.09 -3.04
N SER A 93 12.01 27.25 -3.42
CA SER A 93 12.21 28.41 -2.53
C SER A 93 12.37 29.68 -3.35
N GLN A 94 12.23 30.85 -2.70
CA GLN A 94 12.44 32.14 -3.32
C GLN A 94 13.90 32.41 -3.75
N ALA A 95 14.85 31.64 -3.26
CA ALA A 95 16.24 31.65 -3.70
C ALA A 95 16.44 31.02 -5.09
N ARG A 96 15.39 30.46 -5.72
CA ARG A 96 15.47 29.88 -7.06
C ARG A 96 15.08 30.89 -8.12
N ASP A 97 15.77 30.87 -9.24
CA ASP A 97 15.58 31.75 -10.38
C ASP A 97 14.20 31.68 -11.06
N TYR A 98 13.47 30.59 -10.82
CA TYR A 98 12.14 30.35 -11.39
C TYR A 98 10.97 30.81 -10.49
N TRP A 99 11.20 31.21 -9.24
CA TRP A 99 10.13 31.39 -8.25
C TRP A 99 9.13 32.48 -8.64
N GLU A 100 9.61 33.63 -9.12
CA GLU A 100 8.73 34.74 -9.58
C GLU A 100 7.86 34.32 -10.77
N ARG A 101 8.43 33.52 -11.68
CA ARG A 101 7.72 33.06 -12.87
C ARG A 101 6.60 32.06 -12.50
N THR A 102 6.85 31.10 -11.63
CA THR A 102 5.86 30.09 -11.25
C THR A 102 4.76 30.66 -10.36
N THR A 103 5.11 31.47 -9.36
CA THR A 103 4.13 32.16 -8.51
C THR A 103 3.40 33.28 -9.28
N GLY A 104 4.04 33.88 -10.26
CA GLY A 104 3.42 34.80 -11.19
C GLY A 104 2.29 34.17 -12.00
N LEU A 105 2.53 32.99 -12.58
CA LEU A 105 1.47 32.21 -13.25
C LEU A 105 0.28 31.94 -12.31
N SER A 106 0.55 31.54 -11.07
CA SER A 106 -0.51 31.28 -10.08
C SER A 106 -1.35 32.55 -9.82
N ARG A 107 -0.72 33.71 -9.68
CA ARG A 107 -1.40 35.00 -9.52
C ARG A 107 -2.25 35.34 -10.74
N ASP A 108 -1.67 35.25 -11.96
CA ASP A 108 -2.37 35.55 -13.21
C ASP A 108 -3.59 34.64 -13.44
N LEU A 109 -3.51 33.35 -12.99
CA LEU A 109 -4.66 32.45 -12.95
C LEU A 109 -5.67 32.88 -11.90
N GLY A 110 -5.22 33.36 -10.73
CA GLY A 110 -6.09 33.91 -9.67
C GLY A 110 -6.89 35.12 -10.16
N GLU A 111 -6.28 36.04 -10.92
CA GLU A 111 -6.95 37.18 -11.54
C GLU A 111 -8.03 36.75 -12.56
N ARG A 112 -7.91 35.55 -13.14
CA ARG A 112 -8.91 34.91 -14.02
C ARG A 112 -9.96 34.10 -13.27
N GLY A 113 -9.96 34.19 -11.93
CA GLY A 113 -10.93 33.49 -11.05
C GLY A 113 -10.60 32.05 -10.71
N PHE A 114 -9.38 31.59 -10.97
CA PHE A 114 -8.95 30.23 -10.55
C PHE A 114 -8.46 30.24 -9.10
N LEU A 115 -9.27 29.72 -8.19
CA LEU A 115 -8.92 29.59 -6.79
C LEU A 115 -7.97 28.39 -6.59
N HIS A 116 -7.17 28.40 -5.52
CA HIS A 116 -6.42 27.20 -5.14
C HIS A 116 -7.37 26.06 -4.75
N GLY A 117 -7.16 24.91 -5.35
CA GLY A 117 -8.06 23.75 -5.23
C GLY A 117 -7.61 22.69 -4.21
N ASP A 118 -6.70 23.01 -3.28
CA ASP A 118 -6.22 22.08 -2.24
C ASP A 118 -7.34 21.57 -1.32
N ARG A 119 -8.41 22.36 -1.13
CA ARG A 119 -9.58 22.01 -0.32
C ARG A 119 -10.86 21.89 -1.14
N MET A 120 -10.76 21.80 -2.46
CA MET A 120 -11.91 21.65 -3.34
C MET A 120 -12.67 20.35 -3.04
N ALA A 121 -13.98 20.45 -2.89
CA ALA A 121 -14.83 19.26 -2.78
C ALA A 121 -14.86 18.49 -4.11
N ALA A 122 -15.05 17.18 -4.05
CA ALA A 122 -15.24 16.38 -5.25
C ALA A 122 -16.42 16.91 -6.08
N ARG A 123 -16.24 17.02 -7.39
CA ARG A 123 -17.22 17.53 -8.37
C ARG A 123 -17.70 18.96 -8.10
N ALA A 124 -16.89 19.76 -7.42
CA ALA A 124 -17.18 21.18 -7.22
C ALA A 124 -17.29 21.92 -8.56
N ALA A 125 -18.27 22.82 -8.63
CA ALA A 125 -18.38 23.79 -9.72
C ALA A 125 -17.38 24.94 -9.49
N GLY A 126 -16.99 25.61 -10.57
CA GLY A 126 -16.11 26.78 -10.55
C GLY A 126 -14.74 26.55 -11.16
N ARG A 127 -13.84 27.51 -10.94
CA ARG A 127 -12.50 27.53 -11.50
C ARG A 127 -11.45 27.28 -10.42
N TYR A 128 -10.60 26.27 -10.63
CA TYR A 128 -9.57 25.89 -9.67
C TYR A 128 -8.22 25.65 -10.33
N GLN A 129 -7.14 26.00 -9.64
CA GLN A 129 -5.77 25.65 -9.99
C GLN A 129 -5.19 24.75 -8.91
N ILE A 130 -4.44 23.72 -9.31
CA ILE A 130 -3.73 22.81 -8.42
C ILE A 130 -2.30 22.57 -8.87
N GLU A 131 -1.39 22.45 -7.90
CA GLU A 131 -0.04 21.99 -8.17
C GLU A 131 -0.03 20.46 -8.29
N VAL A 132 0.61 19.97 -9.35
CA VAL A 132 0.71 18.53 -9.67
C VAL A 132 2.17 18.14 -9.77
N HIS A 133 2.47 16.88 -9.45
CA HIS A 133 3.78 16.28 -9.68
C HIS A 133 3.63 15.03 -10.56
N PRO A 134 3.81 15.13 -11.89
CA PRO A 134 3.51 14.05 -12.85
C PRO A 134 4.21 12.73 -12.53
N HIS A 135 5.49 12.75 -12.13
CA HIS A 135 6.20 11.52 -11.79
C HIS A 135 5.54 10.75 -10.63
N ALA A 136 5.16 11.44 -9.55
CA ALA A 136 4.46 10.83 -8.43
C ALA A 136 3.06 10.35 -8.85
N ALA A 137 2.35 11.15 -9.64
CA ALA A 137 1.02 10.81 -10.16
C ALA A 137 1.05 9.53 -11.01
N VAL A 138 1.95 9.43 -11.99
CA VAL A 138 2.11 8.25 -12.86
C VAL A 138 2.43 7.00 -12.04
N VAL A 139 3.38 7.09 -11.10
CA VAL A 139 3.72 5.96 -10.21
C VAL A 139 2.50 5.47 -9.43
N GLN A 140 1.72 6.39 -8.87
CA GLN A 140 0.55 6.03 -8.04
C GLN A 140 -0.61 5.48 -8.88
N LEU A 141 -0.95 6.13 -9.99
CA LEU A 141 -2.08 5.77 -10.83
C LEU A 141 -1.88 4.41 -11.53
N PHE A 142 -0.65 4.10 -11.93
CA PHE A 142 -0.34 2.82 -12.60
C PHE A 142 0.27 1.77 -11.67
N GLY A 143 0.45 2.09 -10.40
CA GLY A 143 1.02 1.15 -9.44
C GLY A 143 2.45 0.75 -9.74
N LEU A 144 3.27 1.66 -10.29
CA LEU A 144 4.64 1.37 -10.65
C LEU A 144 5.56 1.32 -9.42
N ASP A 145 6.61 0.50 -9.49
CA ASP A 145 7.62 0.40 -8.44
C ASP A 145 8.69 1.48 -8.56
N ARG A 146 8.81 2.13 -9.72
CA ARG A 146 9.72 3.24 -10.00
C ARG A 146 9.16 4.14 -11.09
N ILE A 147 9.69 5.38 -11.17
CA ILE A 147 9.36 6.30 -12.27
C ILE A 147 9.73 5.70 -13.63
N VAL A 148 8.96 6.05 -14.65
CA VAL A 148 9.35 5.83 -16.04
C VAL A 148 10.49 6.79 -16.38
N LYS A 149 11.61 6.28 -16.90
CA LYS A 149 12.81 7.08 -17.20
C LYS A 149 12.74 7.69 -18.60
N TYR A 150 12.16 8.88 -18.74
CA TYR A 150 12.06 9.58 -20.03
C TYR A 150 12.71 10.97 -20.03
N LYS A 151 12.99 11.60 -18.87
CA LYS A 151 13.58 12.93 -18.76
C LYS A 151 15.12 12.94 -18.81
N ARG A 152 15.76 11.88 -18.36
CA ARG A 152 17.23 11.77 -18.22
C ARG A 152 17.75 10.45 -18.81
N GLY A 153 19.02 10.44 -19.22
CA GLY A 153 19.69 9.28 -19.79
C GLY A 153 20.03 9.45 -21.28
N VAL A 154 20.53 8.41 -21.90
CA VAL A 154 20.83 8.40 -23.35
C VAL A 154 19.53 8.42 -24.16
N LEU A 155 19.62 8.94 -25.38
CA LEU A 155 18.45 9.16 -26.25
C LEU A 155 17.58 7.90 -26.43
N ALA A 156 18.18 6.74 -26.60
CA ALA A 156 17.44 5.48 -26.75
C ALA A 156 16.57 5.16 -25.52
N GLN A 157 17.13 5.28 -24.32
CA GLN A 157 16.40 5.05 -23.05
C GLN A 157 15.27 6.08 -22.86
N ARG A 158 15.51 7.36 -23.20
CA ARG A 158 14.48 8.38 -23.11
C ARG A 158 13.30 8.11 -24.05
N ARG A 159 13.60 7.66 -25.28
CA ARG A 159 12.57 7.27 -26.26
C ARG A 159 11.75 6.06 -25.80
N GLU A 160 12.40 5.03 -25.25
CA GLU A 160 11.74 3.88 -24.66
C GLU A 160 10.83 4.30 -23.50
N GLY A 161 11.33 5.16 -22.59
CA GLY A 161 10.54 5.72 -21.51
C GLY A 161 9.34 6.53 -22.00
N LEU A 162 9.49 7.35 -23.05
CA LEU A 162 8.38 8.09 -23.66
C LEU A 162 7.36 7.16 -24.33
N ALA A 163 7.79 6.08 -24.98
CA ALA A 163 6.91 5.08 -25.53
C ALA A 163 6.08 4.39 -24.42
N THR A 164 6.74 4.06 -23.32
CA THR A 164 6.08 3.50 -22.12
C THR A 164 5.07 4.47 -21.56
N LEU A 165 5.45 5.73 -21.28
CA LEU A 165 4.54 6.75 -20.74
C LEU A 165 3.34 7.00 -21.67
N ARG A 166 3.59 7.12 -22.99
CA ARG A 166 2.56 7.25 -24.01
C ARG A 166 1.53 6.11 -23.95
N SER A 167 2.01 4.86 -23.84
CA SER A 167 1.14 3.69 -23.74
C SER A 167 0.31 3.68 -22.47
N LEU A 168 0.89 4.11 -21.34
CA LEU A 168 0.18 4.27 -20.08
C LEU A 168 -0.92 5.34 -20.18
N ILE A 169 -0.61 6.50 -20.76
CA ILE A 169 -1.59 7.59 -20.99
C ILE A 169 -2.69 7.13 -21.94
N GLN A 170 -2.35 6.36 -23.00
CA GLN A 170 -3.35 5.83 -23.94
C GLN A 170 -4.38 4.92 -23.24
N ALA A 171 -4.00 4.23 -22.17
CA ALA A 171 -4.93 3.43 -21.38
C ALA A 171 -5.98 4.29 -20.62
N TRP A 172 -5.64 5.54 -20.29
CA TRP A 172 -6.58 6.48 -19.67
C TRP A 172 -7.45 7.21 -20.69
N LEU A 173 -6.87 7.48 -21.86
CA LEU A 173 -7.49 8.25 -22.94
C LEU A 173 -7.51 7.40 -24.21
N PRO A 174 -8.32 6.31 -24.25
CA PRO A 174 -8.27 5.33 -25.33
C PRO A 174 -8.59 5.90 -26.70
N LEU A 175 -9.37 6.97 -26.76
CA LEU A 175 -9.77 7.64 -28.01
C LEU A 175 -8.85 8.83 -28.39
N ALA A 176 -7.86 9.18 -27.54
CA ALA A 176 -6.96 10.29 -27.83
C ALA A 176 -5.95 9.91 -28.90
N VAL A 177 -5.73 10.80 -29.86
CA VAL A 177 -4.63 10.68 -30.83
C VAL A 177 -3.39 11.32 -30.21
N LEU A 178 -2.50 10.47 -29.65
CA LEU A 178 -1.25 10.93 -29.06
C LEU A 178 -0.13 10.97 -30.11
N PRO A 179 0.76 11.99 -30.07
CA PRO A 179 1.89 12.07 -30.99
C PRO A 179 2.81 10.83 -30.91
N GLU A 180 3.39 10.46 -32.03
CA GLU A 180 4.37 9.35 -32.09
C GLU A 180 5.70 9.77 -31.45
N VAL A 181 6.46 8.78 -30.94
CA VAL A 181 7.77 9.02 -30.34
C VAL A 181 8.79 9.39 -31.41
N PRO A 182 9.30 10.63 -31.45
CA PRO A 182 10.18 11.07 -32.51
C PRO A 182 11.57 10.40 -32.44
N ALA A 183 12.28 10.39 -33.59
CA ALA A 183 13.59 9.76 -33.70
C ALA A 183 14.67 10.44 -32.84
N GLY A 184 14.55 11.77 -32.62
CA GLY A 184 15.53 12.51 -31.82
C GLY A 184 15.32 14.00 -31.82
N GLY A 185 16.29 14.72 -31.30
CA GLY A 185 16.37 16.17 -31.32
C GLY A 185 15.35 16.89 -30.41
N PRO A 186 15.03 18.16 -30.71
CA PRO A 186 14.10 18.95 -29.92
C PRO A 186 12.68 18.38 -29.84
N ALA A 187 12.27 17.54 -30.81
CA ALA A 187 10.97 16.91 -30.86
C ALA A 187 10.75 15.91 -29.70
N VAL A 188 11.82 15.25 -29.24
CA VAL A 188 11.75 14.37 -28.05
C VAL A 188 11.40 15.16 -26.80
N LYS A 189 11.98 16.35 -26.63
CA LYS A 189 11.65 17.23 -25.50
C LYS A 189 10.23 17.80 -25.64
N ALA A 190 9.79 18.12 -26.87
CA ALA A 190 8.43 18.57 -27.10
C ALA A 190 7.40 17.52 -26.71
N LEU A 191 7.61 16.27 -27.07
CA LEU A 191 6.72 15.17 -26.65
C LEU A 191 6.74 14.96 -25.14
N GLU A 192 7.90 15.04 -24.48
CA GLU A 192 8.02 14.98 -23.02
C GLU A 192 7.11 16.02 -22.34
N ASP A 193 7.25 17.31 -22.72
CA ASP A 193 6.45 18.41 -22.19
C ASP A 193 4.94 18.20 -22.42
N GLN A 194 4.58 17.68 -23.60
CA GLN A 194 3.18 17.38 -23.95
C GLN A 194 2.59 16.24 -23.12
N LEU A 195 3.31 15.14 -22.91
CA LEU A 195 2.84 14.00 -22.10
C LEU A 195 2.72 14.37 -20.61
N ASP A 196 3.62 15.19 -20.10
CA ASP A 196 3.51 15.72 -18.73
C ASP A 196 2.31 16.66 -18.57
N ALA A 197 2.03 17.49 -19.58
CA ALA A 197 0.82 18.31 -19.60
C ALA A 197 -0.47 17.49 -19.62
N ILE A 198 -0.54 16.41 -20.43
CA ILE A 198 -1.69 15.49 -20.41
C ILE A 198 -1.83 14.85 -19.03
N THR A 199 -0.73 14.43 -18.43
CA THR A 199 -0.74 13.84 -17.07
C THR A 199 -1.28 14.85 -16.06
N SER A 200 -0.86 16.13 -16.14
CA SER A 200 -1.33 17.20 -15.25
C SER A 200 -2.83 17.47 -15.44
N ALA A 201 -3.33 17.51 -16.69
CA ALA A 201 -4.75 17.64 -16.97
C ALA A 201 -5.57 16.44 -16.45
N TYR A 202 -5.03 15.23 -16.58
CA TYR A 202 -5.68 14.02 -16.05
C TYR A 202 -5.73 14.03 -14.52
N VAL A 203 -4.67 14.47 -13.85
CA VAL A 203 -4.67 14.60 -12.38
C VAL A 203 -5.69 15.66 -11.94
N ALA A 204 -5.85 16.76 -12.69
CA ALA A 204 -6.90 17.75 -12.43
C ALA A 204 -8.32 17.13 -12.54
N ALA A 205 -8.57 16.33 -13.58
CA ALA A 205 -9.82 15.59 -13.74
C ALA A 205 -10.04 14.55 -12.61
N PHE A 206 -9.00 13.83 -12.27
CA PHE A 206 -9.02 12.83 -11.19
C PHE A 206 -9.31 13.49 -9.83
N TRP A 207 -8.66 14.62 -9.52
CA TRP A 207 -8.90 15.39 -8.31
C TRP A 207 -10.32 15.94 -8.27
N TRP A 208 -10.81 16.53 -9.37
CA TRP A 208 -12.19 16.97 -9.45
C TRP A 208 -13.19 15.83 -9.21
N GLN A 209 -12.97 14.66 -9.80
CA GLN A 209 -13.89 13.52 -9.71
C GLN A 209 -13.92 12.91 -8.30
N TRP A 210 -12.76 12.74 -7.64
CA TRP A 210 -12.62 11.91 -6.46
C TRP A 210 -12.23 12.67 -5.20
N GLY A 211 -11.66 13.86 -5.28
CA GLY A 211 -11.16 14.62 -4.14
C GLY A 211 -10.29 13.80 -3.21
N LEU A 212 -10.42 14.01 -1.90
CA LEU A 212 -9.66 13.31 -0.86
C LEU A 212 -9.96 11.80 -0.74
N GLU A 213 -11.01 11.31 -1.38
CA GLU A 213 -11.32 9.88 -1.39
C GLU A 213 -10.17 9.09 -2.05
N ARG A 214 -9.73 9.53 -3.25
CA ARG A 214 -8.71 8.84 -4.03
C ARG A 214 -7.45 9.67 -4.35
N ALA A 215 -7.32 10.85 -3.78
CA ALA A 215 -6.10 11.63 -3.85
C ALA A 215 -5.71 12.14 -2.46
N GLU A 216 -4.49 12.62 -2.33
CA GLU A 216 -3.99 13.29 -1.16
C GLU A 216 -3.44 14.67 -1.53
N VAL A 217 -3.46 15.58 -0.57
CA VAL A 217 -2.86 16.90 -0.66
C VAL A 217 -1.69 16.94 0.31
N LEU A 218 -0.50 17.20 -0.21
CA LEU A 218 0.71 17.37 0.58
C LEU A 218 0.91 18.86 0.84
N GLY A 219 0.67 19.31 2.05
CA GLY A 219 0.70 20.73 2.40
C GLY A 219 -0.66 21.43 2.25
N ASP A 220 -0.63 22.75 2.08
CA ASP A 220 -1.81 23.62 1.94
C ASP A 220 -1.53 24.84 1.05
N SER A 221 -2.58 25.58 0.69
CA SER A 221 -2.48 26.79 -0.16
C SER A 221 -1.76 27.97 0.50
N GLU A 222 -1.48 27.94 1.81
CA GLU A 222 -0.70 28.99 2.49
C GLU A 222 0.82 28.71 2.45
N ARG A 223 1.19 27.40 2.53
CA ARG A 223 2.58 26.96 2.66
C ARG A 223 3.13 26.27 1.42
N GLY A 224 2.30 26.11 0.40
CA GLY A 224 2.57 25.33 -0.80
C GLY A 224 2.05 23.90 -0.65
N TYR A 225 1.49 23.37 -1.72
CA TYR A 225 0.88 22.05 -1.73
C TYR A 225 1.09 21.31 -3.04
N ILE A 226 0.95 20.01 -3.03
CA ILE A 226 0.97 19.15 -4.21
C ILE A 226 -0.19 18.17 -4.10
N VAL A 227 -1.00 18.05 -5.16
CA VAL A 227 -2.07 17.04 -5.26
C VAL A 227 -1.51 15.80 -5.93
N VAL A 228 -1.64 14.65 -5.27
CA VAL A 228 -1.17 13.37 -5.79
C VAL A 228 -2.29 12.33 -5.69
N PRO A 229 -2.63 11.61 -6.77
CA PRO A 229 -3.53 10.46 -6.71
C PRO A 229 -3.03 9.40 -5.73
N LYS A 230 -3.93 8.70 -5.03
CA LYS A 230 -3.61 7.54 -4.21
C LYS A 230 -3.61 6.28 -5.07
N ARG A 231 -2.69 5.37 -4.79
CA ARG A 231 -2.68 4.04 -5.41
C ARG A 231 -3.96 3.30 -5.04
N ALA A 232 -4.69 2.80 -6.02
CA ALA A 232 -5.87 1.98 -5.76
C ALA A 232 -5.46 0.66 -5.09
N ILE A 233 -6.24 0.18 -4.10
CA ILE A 233 -5.99 -1.12 -3.44
C ILE A 233 -5.91 -2.25 -4.50
N ALA A 234 -6.75 -2.21 -5.52
CA ALA A 234 -6.72 -3.16 -6.63
C ALA A 234 -5.43 -3.12 -7.46
N GLY A 235 -4.67 -2.02 -7.40
CA GLY A 235 -3.37 -1.83 -8.05
C GLY A 235 -2.18 -2.26 -7.19
N LEU A 236 -2.40 -2.63 -5.92
CA LEU A 236 -1.37 -3.18 -5.04
C LEU A 236 -1.07 -4.63 -5.48
N ARG A 237 -0.06 -4.78 -6.33
CA ARG A 237 0.37 -6.08 -6.85
C ARG A 237 1.87 -6.18 -6.68
N GLU A 238 2.31 -7.28 -6.07
CA GLU A 238 3.72 -7.67 -6.05
C GLU A 238 3.97 -8.71 -7.14
N ASN A 239 5.14 -8.64 -7.77
CA ASN A 239 5.58 -9.65 -8.72
C ASN A 239 6.49 -10.63 -7.99
N TYR A 240 5.98 -11.78 -7.68
CA TYR A 240 6.69 -12.84 -6.98
C TYR A 240 7.69 -13.52 -7.91
N ALA A 241 8.97 -13.47 -7.57
CA ALA A 241 10.05 -13.96 -8.42
C ALA A 241 11.23 -14.59 -7.66
N LEU A 242 11.16 -14.69 -6.32
CA LEU A 242 12.30 -15.11 -5.50
C LEU A 242 12.64 -16.58 -5.66
N ALA A 243 11.65 -17.47 -5.69
CA ALA A 243 11.89 -18.92 -5.71
C ALA A 243 10.75 -19.68 -6.39
N GLY A 244 10.96 -20.98 -6.62
CA GLY A 244 9.95 -21.97 -6.99
C GLY A 244 9.86 -23.06 -5.93
N LEU A 245 8.82 -23.91 -6.02
CA LEU A 245 8.66 -25.09 -5.21
C LEU A 245 8.22 -26.26 -6.08
N LEU A 246 9.09 -27.25 -6.23
CA LEU A 246 8.80 -28.46 -6.97
C LEU A 246 8.62 -29.64 -5.99
N GLU A 247 7.98 -30.70 -6.43
CA GLU A 247 7.79 -31.94 -5.66
C GLU A 247 9.13 -32.53 -5.18
N ALA A 248 10.17 -32.42 -6.03
CA ALA A 248 11.51 -32.89 -5.70
C ALA A 248 12.20 -32.07 -4.60
N ASP A 249 11.74 -30.86 -4.33
CA ASP A 249 12.29 -29.97 -3.30
C ASP A 249 11.66 -30.24 -1.91
N LEU A 250 10.60 -31.05 -1.86
CA LEU A 250 9.89 -31.35 -0.62
C LEU A 250 10.64 -32.40 0.21
N ASP A 251 10.59 -32.22 1.52
CA ASP A 251 10.95 -33.30 2.46
C ASP A 251 9.79 -34.33 2.53
N PRO A 252 10.05 -35.62 2.58
CA PRO A 252 8.99 -36.59 2.77
C PRO A 252 8.18 -36.39 4.05
N ASP A 253 8.79 -35.82 5.11
CA ASP A 253 8.13 -35.46 6.37
C ASP A 253 7.69 -33.97 6.32
N PRO A 254 6.38 -33.65 6.34
CA PRO A 254 5.89 -32.29 6.32
C PRO A 254 6.35 -31.45 7.52
N PHE A 255 6.67 -32.06 8.65
CA PHE A 255 7.21 -31.36 9.81
C PHE A 255 8.66 -30.91 9.59
N ALA A 256 9.48 -31.78 8.97
CA ALA A 256 10.84 -31.42 8.56
C ALA A 256 10.81 -30.33 7.47
N GLN A 257 9.85 -30.42 6.53
CA GLN A 257 9.62 -29.35 5.53
C GLN A 257 9.25 -28.02 6.19
N PHE A 258 8.35 -28.04 7.20
CA PHE A 258 7.98 -26.86 7.96
C PHE A 258 9.18 -26.29 8.74
N GLU A 259 9.93 -27.13 9.44
CA GLU A 259 11.12 -26.72 10.19
C GLU A 259 12.14 -26.02 9.30
N ARG A 260 12.42 -26.59 8.12
CA ARG A 260 13.31 -25.98 7.13
C ARG A 260 12.85 -24.59 6.70
N TRP A 261 11.57 -24.42 6.39
CA TRP A 261 11.02 -23.13 5.97
C TRP A 261 10.95 -22.12 7.12
N PHE A 262 10.61 -22.60 8.31
CA PHE A 262 10.60 -21.77 9.51
C PHE A 262 12.00 -21.28 9.90
N GLN A 263 13.02 -22.14 9.77
CA GLN A 263 14.40 -21.75 9.99
C GLN A 263 14.84 -20.69 8.96
N GLN A 264 14.52 -20.88 7.69
CA GLN A 264 14.80 -19.87 6.66
C GLN A 264 14.12 -18.53 6.94
N ALA A 265 12.91 -18.53 7.49
CA ALA A 265 12.23 -17.30 7.91
C ALA A 265 12.96 -16.61 9.08
N ARG A 266 13.50 -17.37 10.02
CA ARG A 266 14.35 -16.85 11.12
C ARG A 266 15.67 -16.27 10.60
N ASP A 267 16.35 -16.99 9.71
CA ASP A 267 17.64 -16.60 9.15
C ASP A 267 17.53 -15.35 8.26
N ALA A 268 16.37 -15.17 7.61
CA ALA A 268 16.05 -13.95 6.87
C ALA A 268 15.72 -12.74 7.77
N GLY A 269 15.73 -12.92 9.09
CA GLY A 269 15.50 -11.85 10.05
C GLY A 269 14.06 -11.33 10.10
N LEU A 270 13.08 -12.16 9.71
CA LEU A 270 11.67 -11.76 9.77
C LEU A 270 11.27 -11.46 11.22
N LYS A 271 10.48 -10.40 11.39
CA LYS A 271 9.92 -10.06 12.70
C LYS A 271 8.82 -11.06 13.06
N GLU A 272 8.97 -11.73 14.21
CA GLU A 272 8.01 -12.69 14.72
C GLU A 272 7.59 -13.77 13.69
N PRO A 273 8.53 -14.56 13.12
CA PRO A 273 8.21 -15.58 12.13
C PRO A 273 7.26 -16.67 12.65
N ASN A 274 7.13 -16.77 13.97
CA ASN A 274 6.21 -17.66 14.69
C ASN A 274 4.81 -17.06 14.90
N ALA A 275 4.54 -15.84 14.44
CA ALA A 275 3.19 -15.31 14.41
C ALA A 275 2.37 -16.02 13.34
N MET A 276 1.16 -16.44 13.71
CA MET A 276 0.27 -17.18 12.80
C MET A 276 -1.17 -16.74 13.00
N THR A 277 -1.94 -16.72 11.93
CA THR A 277 -3.39 -16.59 12.01
C THR A 277 -3.98 -17.91 12.46
N LEU A 278 -4.71 -17.90 13.56
CA LEU A 278 -5.55 -19.01 14.01
C LEU A 278 -6.99 -18.72 13.62
N ALA A 279 -7.56 -19.54 12.75
CA ALA A 279 -8.97 -19.53 12.38
C ALA A 279 -9.70 -20.65 13.12
N THR A 280 -10.83 -20.32 13.75
CA THR A 280 -11.74 -21.21 14.47
C THR A 280 -13.17 -20.92 14.04
N ALA A 281 -14.10 -21.80 14.31
CA ALA A 281 -15.52 -21.59 14.08
C ALA A 281 -16.33 -22.10 15.27
N SER A 282 -17.42 -21.41 15.58
CA SER A 282 -18.41 -21.82 16.56
C SER A 282 -19.23 -23.04 16.07
N SER A 283 -20.08 -23.57 16.92
CA SER A 283 -20.97 -24.71 16.59
C SER A 283 -21.94 -24.41 15.45
N ASP A 284 -22.33 -23.14 15.25
CA ASP A 284 -23.15 -22.66 14.14
C ASP A 284 -22.33 -22.30 12.88
N SER A 285 -21.04 -22.70 12.87
CA SER A 285 -20.10 -22.48 11.76
C SER A 285 -19.73 -21.01 11.50
N ALA A 286 -19.98 -20.08 12.43
CA ALA A 286 -19.52 -18.70 12.29
C ALA A 286 -17.99 -18.64 12.45
N PRO A 287 -17.24 -18.23 11.41
CA PRO A 287 -15.78 -18.20 11.46
C PRO A 287 -15.26 -16.99 12.22
N SER A 288 -14.16 -17.15 12.92
CA SER A 288 -13.40 -16.09 13.54
C SER A 288 -11.90 -16.31 13.38
N ALA A 289 -11.11 -15.23 13.32
CA ALA A 289 -9.67 -15.31 13.17
C ALA A 289 -8.92 -14.27 14.01
N ARG A 290 -7.70 -14.61 14.45
CA ARG A 290 -6.78 -13.70 15.18
C ARG A 290 -5.36 -14.19 15.04
N ILE A 291 -4.40 -13.30 15.35
CA ILE A 291 -3.00 -13.70 15.43
C ILE A 291 -2.72 -14.32 16.80
N VAL A 292 -2.00 -15.43 16.78
CA VAL A 292 -1.41 -16.10 17.95
C VAL A 292 0.04 -16.48 17.63
N LEU A 293 0.80 -16.86 18.65
CA LEU A 293 2.19 -17.26 18.48
C LEU A 293 2.36 -18.76 18.60
N LEU A 294 2.97 -19.38 17.61
CA LEU A 294 3.46 -20.75 17.71
C LEU A 294 4.47 -20.84 18.86
N LYS A 295 4.32 -21.84 19.72
CA LYS A 295 5.20 -22.06 20.89
C LYS A 295 5.95 -23.39 20.87
N GLY A 296 5.53 -24.28 20.02
CA GLY A 296 6.20 -25.54 19.75
C GLY A 296 5.52 -26.29 18.61
N PHE A 297 6.26 -27.15 17.96
CA PHE A 297 5.73 -28.11 17.00
C PHE A 297 6.60 -29.37 17.03
N ASP A 298 5.98 -30.50 16.80
CA ASP A 298 6.57 -31.81 16.67
C ASP A 298 5.67 -32.68 15.77
N ARG A 299 5.97 -33.97 15.63
CA ARG A 299 5.15 -34.92 14.85
C ARG A 299 3.72 -35.11 15.41
N ASN A 300 3.46 -34.63 16.64
CA ASN A 300 2.12 -34.66 17.23
C ASN A 300 1.32 -33.39 16.87
N GLY A 301 1.95 -32.33 16.37
CA GLY A 301 1.26 -31.11 15.89
C GLY A 301 1.87 -29.81 16.36
N PHE A 302 1.08 -28.74 16.22
CA PHE A 302 1.47 -27.34 16.43
C PHE A 302 0.81 -26.78 17.68
N VAL A 303 1.59 -26.20 18.60
CA VAL A 303 1.15 -25.80 19.93
C VAL A 303 1.12 -24.31 20.10
N TRP A 304 0.04 -23.80 20.68
CA TRP A 304 -0.07 -22.43 21.19
C TRP A 304 -0.76 -22.42 22.55
N TYR A 305 -0.58 -21.32 23.31
CA TYR A 305 -1.17 -21.15 24.64
C TYR A 305 -2.06 -19.92 24.70
N THR A 306 -3.17 -20.00 25.42
CA THR A 306 -4.16 -18.94 25.52
C THR A 306 -5.06 -19.12 26.76
N ASN A 307 -5.96 -18.16 26.98
CA ASN A 307 -7.08 -18.33 27.89
C ASN A 307 -8.14 -19.23 27.22
N ARG A 308 -8.49 -20.37 27.84
CA ARG A 308 -9.45 -21.35 27.34
C ARG A 308 -10.90 -20.87 27.41
N GLU A 309 -11.18 -19.83 28.21
CA GLU A 309 -12.48 -19.16 28.27
C GLU A 309 -12.60 -17.99 27.27
N SER A 310 -11.55 -17.68 26.52
CA SER A 310 -11.62 -16.71 25.43
C SER A 310 -12.55 -17.18 24.30
N GLN A 311 -12.94 -16.28 23.39
CA GLN A 311 -13.79 -16.62 22.25
C GLN A 311 -13.27 -17.86 21.50
N LYS A 312 -11.98 -17.87 21.12
CA LYS A 312 -11.36 -19.03 20.43
C LYS A 312 -11.37 -20.31 21.29
N GLY A 313 -11.20 -20.18 22.61
CA GLY A 313 -11.23 -21.32 23.53
C GLY A 313 -12.62 -21.94 23.63
N ARG A 314 -13.67 -21.12 23.65
CA ARG A 314 -15.07 -21.61 23.60
C ARG A 314 -15.38 -22.27 22.26
N GLU A 315 -15.02 -21.61 21.15
CA GLU A 315 -15.20 -22.15 19.80
C GLU A 315 -14.52 -23.52 19.64
N LEU A 316 -13.27 -23.64 20.09
CA LEU A 316 -12.54 -24.94 20.02
C LEU A 316 -13.13 -26.04 20.91
N ARG A 317 -13.79 -25.69 22.00
CA ARG A 317 -14.50 -26.66 22.84
C ARG A 317 -15.76 -27.19 22.16
N GLU A 318 -16.45 -26.32 21.41
CA GLU A 318 -17.68 -26.67 20.69
C GLU A 318 -17.37 -27.34 19.35
N ASN A 319 -16.33 -26.86 18.66
CA ASN A 319 -15.89 -27.36 17.36
C ASN A 319 -14.36 -27.47 17.36
N PRO A 320 -13.81 -28.68 17.68
CA PRO A 320 -12.37 -28.88 17.85
C PRO A 320 -11.61 -28.96 16.52
N LYS A 321 -11.88 -28.02 15.60
CA LYS A 321 -11.22 -27.89 14.30
C LYS A 321 -10.65 -26.48 14.14
N ALA A 322 -9.47 -26.39 13.55
CA ALA A 322 -8.83 -25.11 13.28
C ALA A 322 -7.98 -25.14 12.01
N SER A 323 -7.68 -23.94 11.54
CA SER A 323 -6.63 -23.70 10.56
C SER A 323 -5.63 -22.68 11.08
N LEU A 324 -4.33 -22.95 10.84
CA LEU A 324 -3.24 -22.04 11.08
C LEU A 324 -2.70 -21.55 9.75
N VAL A 325 -2.35 -20.26 9.67
CA VAL A 325 -1.72 -19.69 8.48
C VAL A 325 -0.50 -18.87 8.91
N PHE A 326 0.65 -19.26 8.42
CA PHE A 326 1.87 -18.47 8.46
C PHE A 326 2.00 -17.72 7.13
N TYR A 327 2.37 -16.44 7.16
CA TYR A 327 2.66 -15.65 5.99
C TYR A 327 3.97 -14.90 6.17
N TRP A 328 4.93 -15.22 5.31
CA TRP A 328 6.28 -14.63 5.29
C TRP A 328 6.48 -13.85 3.99
N PRO A 329 6.02 -12.60 3.94
CA PRO A 329 5.98 -11.81 2.69
C PRO A 329 7.36 -11.61 2.09
N GLU A 330 8.41 -11.42 2.91
CA GLU A 330 9.78 -11.22 2.44
C GLU A 330 10.36 -12.45 1.73
N LEU A 331 9.80 -13.63 1.98
CA LEU A 331 10.14 -14.89 1.31
C LEU A 331 9.11 -15.29 0.25
N GLU A 332 8.06 -14.51 0.07
CA GLU A 332 6.93 -14.83 -0.81
C GLU A 332 6.32 -16.20 -0.49
N ARG A 333 6.18 -16.53 0.81
CA ARG A 333 5.74 -17.84 1.29
C ARG A 333 4.54 -17.78 2.21
N GLN A 334 3.73 -18.84 2.11
CA GLN A 334 2.65 -19.11 3.06
C GLN A 334 2.65 -20.59 3.41
N VAL A 335 2.38 -20.90 4.69
CA VAL A 335 2.09 -22.27 5.12
C VAL A 335 0.71 -22.31 5.74
N ARG A 336 -0.15 -23.24 5.29
CA ARG A 336 -1.48 -23.46 5.82
C ARG A 336 -1.54 -24.84 6.45
N ILE A 337 -2.07 -24.93 7.66
CA ILE A 337 -2.17 -26.18 8.42
C ILE A 337 -3.60 -26.31 8.91
N SER A 338 -4.27 -27.39 8.60
CA SER A 338 -5.63 -27.65 9.07
C SER A 338 -5.74 -29.02 9.70
N GLY A 339 -6.55 -29.15 10.73
CA GLY A 339 -6.71 -30.39 11.45
C GLY A 339 -7.57 -30.30 12.71
N ASP A 340 -7.54 -31.36 13.49
CA ASP A 340 -8.24 -31.44 14.76
C ASP A 340 -7.39 -30.85 15.90
N VAL A 341 -8.05 -30.30 16.90
CA VAL A 341 -7.41 -29.60 18.01
C VAL A 341 -7.75 -30.31 19.33
N ASP A 342 -6.70 -30.58 20.11
CA ASP A 342 -6.82 -31.08 21.49
C ASP A 342 -6.26 -30.04 22.48
N GLU A 343 -6.71 -30.09 23.72
CA GLU A 343 -6.04 -29.39 24.82
C GLU A 343 -4.70 -30.10 25.15
N VAL A 344 -3.64 -29.33 25.41
CA VAL A 344 -2.40 -29.88 25.93
C VAL A 344 -2.57 -30.29 27.41
N ALA A 345 -1.74 -31.21 27.86
CA ALA A 345 -1.72 -31.64 29.27
C ALA A 345 -1.48 -30.43 30.21
N ARG A 346 -2.08 -30.46 31.39
CA ARG A 346 -1.97 -29.36 32.35
C ARG A 346 -0.53 -29.09 32.75
N GLU A 347 0.24 -30.15 32.90
CA GLU A 347 1.67 -30.12 33.27
C GLU A 347 2.51 -29.40 32.19
N GLU A 348 2.22 -29.65 30.91
CA GLU A 348 2.85 -28.98 29.78
C GLU A 348 2.48 -27.47 29.79
N ALA A 349 1.21 -27.16 30.03
CA ALA A 349 0.74 -25.77 30.11
C ALA A 349 1.37 -25.03 31.30
N GLU A 350 1.54 -25.68 32.45
CA GLU A 350 2.14 -25.11 33.66
C GLU A 350 3.63 -24.85 33.47
N ALA A 351 4.35 -25.81 32.88
CA ALA A 351 5.78 -25.64 32.56
C ALA A 351 5.99 -24.42 31.65
N TYR A 352 5.20 -24.30 30.59
CA TYR A 352 5.27 -23.13 29.70
C TYR A 352 4.83 -21.84 30.41
N PHE A 353 3.77 -21.84 31.21
CA PHE A 353 3.31 -20.67 31.96
C PHE A 353 4.41 -20.10 32.84
N HIS A 354 5.15 -20.93 33.57
CA HIS A 354 6.22 -20.50 34.46
C HIS A 354 7.49 -20.03 33.71
N SER A 355 7.68 -20.46 32.46
CA SER A 355 8.78 -19.93 31.59
C SER A 355 8.54 -18.52 31.11
N ARG A 356 7.30 -18.01 31.20
CA ARG A 356 6.94 -16.65 30.75
C ARG A 356 7.46 -15.57 31.72
N PRO A 357 7.76 -14.36 31.22
CA PRO A 357 8.06 -13.22 32.08
C PRO A 357 6.95 -12.99 33.12
N ARG A 358 7.33 -12.61 34.35
CA ARG A 358 6.41 -12.40 35.46
C ARG A 358 5.22 -11.52 35.11
N GLY A 359 5.45 -10.40 34.39
CA GLY A 359 4.37 -9.51 33.95
C GLY A 359 3.36 -10.22 33.05
N SER A 360 3.81 -11.16 32.20
CA SER A 360 2.92 -11.97 31.34
C SER A 360 2.15 -13.02 32.14
N GLN A 361 2.70 -13.53 33.25
CA GLN A 361 1.97 -14.42 34.15
C GLN A 361 0.86 -13.67 34.89
N LEU A 362 1.15 -12.47 35.41
CA LEU A 362 0.14 -11.60 36.04
C LEU A 362 -0.95 -11.18 35.05
N GLY A 363 -0.56 -10.80 33.82
CA GLY A 363 -1.51 -10.44 32.76
C GLY A 363 -2.49 -11.55 32.40
N ALA A 364 -2.05 -12.82 32.50
CA ALA A 364 -2.96 -13.95 32.29
C ALA A 364 -4.05 -14.05 33.38
N TRP A 365 -3.78 -13.63 34.59
CA TRP A 365 -4.75 -13.52 35.67
C TRP A 365 -5.62 -12.27 35.57
N ALA A 366 -5.03 -11.14 35.16
CA ALA A 366 -5.72 -9.86 35.08
C ALA A 366 -6.81 -9.80 34.00
N SER A 367 -6.57 -10.50 32.89
CA SER A 367 -7.45 -10.42 31.71
C SER A 367 -8.41 -11.61 31.61
N ARG A 368 -9.71 -11.34 31.66
CA ARG A 368 -10.75 -12.23 31.14
C ARG A 368 -10.84 -12.07 29.62
N GLN A 369 -9.98 -12.75 28.91
CA GLN A 369 -9.79 -12.54 27.48
C GLN A 369 -11.08 -12.66 26.67
N SER A 370 -11.36 -11.67 25.81
CA SER A 370 -12.57 -11.54 24.97
C SER A 370 -13.84 -11.09 25.70
N GLU A 371 -13.78 -10.74 26.98
CA GLU A 371 -14.88 -10.07 27.67
C GLU A 371 -14.81 -8.54 27.48
N VAL A 372 -15.98 -7.89 27.50
CA VAL A 372 -16.08 -6.44 27.47
C VAL A 372 -15.66 -5.87 28.81
N VAL A 373 -14.80 -4.86 28.81
CA VAL A 373 -14.37 -4.10 30.00
C VAL A 373 -14.75 -2.63 29.85
N ALA A 374 -15.00 -1.95 30.98
CA ALA A 374 -15.41 -0.55 30.95
C ALA A 374 -14.30 0.40 30.43
N GLY A 375 -13.03 0.05 30.68
CA GLY A 375 -11.90 0.83 30.24
C GLY A 375 -10.57 0.11 30.52
N ARG A 376 -9.48 0.72 30.11
CA ARG A 376 -8.13 0.17 30.28
C ARG A 376 -7.71 0.14 31.76
N GLU A 377 -8.18 1.11 32.53
CA GLU A 377 -7.93 1.25 33.97
C GLU A 377 -8.32 -0.02 34.73
N VAL A 378 -9.41 -0.69 34.37
CA VAL A 378 -9.83 -1.96 34.98
C VAL A 378 -8.73 -3.02 34.92
N LEU A 379 -8.01 -3.10 33.80
CA LEU A 379 -6.91 -4.05 33.63
C LEU A 379 -5.67 -3.60 34.40
N GLU A 380 -5.39 -2.30 34.44
CA GLU A 380 -4.24 -1.71 35.14
C GLU A 380 -4.38 -1.87 36.65
N ASP A 381 -5.55 -1.57 37.21
CA ASP A 381 -5.86 -1.75 38.62
C ASP A 381 -5.74 -3.23 39.02
N ARG A 382 -6.26 -4.13 38.19
CA ARG A 382 -6.15 -5.58 38.42
C ARG A 382 -4.70 -6.06 38.38
N MET A 383 -3.88 -5.50 37.51
CA MET A 383 -2.43 -5.79 37.46
C MET A 383 -1.72 -5.36 38.74
N VAL A 384 -2.05 -4.17 39.29
CA VAL A 384 -1.47 -3.67 40.54
C VAL A 384 -1.89 -4.57 41.72
N GLU A 385 -3.16 -4.89 41.83
CA GLU A 385 -3.69 -5.80 42.88
C GLU A 385 -2.94 -7.15 42.87
N LEU A 386 -2.85 -7.79 41.68
CA LEU A 386 -2.22 -9.09 41.52
C LEU A 386 -0.70 -9.03 41.76
N ALA A 387 -0.04 -7.92 41.39
CA ALA A 387 1.38 -7.73 41.66
C ALA A 387 1.63 -7.66 43.19
N GLY A 388 0.77 -7.01 43.95
CA GLY A 388 0.80 -7.00 45.40
C GLY A 388 0.52 -8.36 46.02
N LEU A 389 -0.55 -9.04 45.58
CA LEU A 389 -0.97 -10.35 46.08
C LEU A 389 0.13 -11.42 45.93
N TYR A 390 0.84 -11.42 44.80
CA TYR A 390 1.90 -12.38 44.49
C TYR A 390 3.31 -11.83 44.78
N ALA A 391 3.47 -10.70 45.45
CA ALA A 391 4.80 -10.14 45.77
C ALA A 391 5.68 -11.19 46.48
N GLY A 392 6.85 -11.48 45.90
CA GLY A 392 7.79 -12.50 46.44
C GLY A 392 7.29 -13.96 46.38
N ARG A 393 6.16 -14.24 45.72
CA ARG A 393 5.60 -15.56 45.58
C ARG A 393 5.55 -16.06 44.13
N THR A 394 5.50 -17.38 43.95
CA THR A 394 5.22 -17.99 42.64
C THR A 394 3.76 -17.68 42.27
N ILE A 395 3.57 -17.29 40.99
CA ILE A 395 2.24 -17.02 40.45
C ILE A 395 1.69 -18.38 39.95
N PRO A 396 0.57 -18.88 40.48
CA PRO A 396 0.01 -20.18 40.06
C PRO A 396 -0.55 -20.06 38.64
N LEU A 397 -0.62 -21.20 37.95
CA LEU A 397 -1.32 -21.30 36.65
C LEU A 397 -2.82 -21.02 36.86
N PRO A 398 -3.42 -20.02 36.15
CA PRO A 398 -4.86 -19.81 36.23
C PRO A 398 -5.64 -21.05 35.75
N PRO A 399 -6.79 -21.39 36.39
CA PRO A 399 -7.58 -22.58 36.01
C PRO A 399 -8.11 -22.51 34.56
N PHE A 400 -8.30 -21.31 34.07
CA PHE A 400 -8.80 -21.04 32.71
C PHE A 400 -7.70 -20.80 31.67
N TRP A 401 -6.42 -20.94 32.05
CA TRP A 401 -5.31 -20.76 31.09
C TRP A 401 -4.69 -22.11 30.74
N GLY A 402 -4.38 -22.32 29.45
CA GLY A 402 -3.83 -23.58 28.96
C GLY A 402 -3.32 -23.48 27.55
N GLY A 403 -3.08 -24.60 26.93
CA GLY A 403 -2.61 -24.69 25.54
C GLY A 403 -3.52 -25.59 24.71
N PHE A 404 -3.38 -25.41 23.41
CA PHE A 404 -4.01 -26.24 22.39
C PHE A 404 -2.94 -26.79 21.45
N ARG A 405 -3.18 -27.99 20.93
CA ARG A 405 -2.35 -28.65 19.91
C ARG A 405 -3.22 -28.97 18.71
N LEU A 406 -2.87 -28.43 17.55
CA LEU A 406 -3.48 -28.82 16.28
C LEU A 406 -2.75 -30.03 15.72
N ARG A 407 -3.45 -31.18 15.60
CA ARG A 407 -2.99 -32.36 14.88
C ARG A 407 -3.33 -32.23 13.41
N PRO A 408 -2.34 -32.05 12.53
CA PRO A 408 -2.63 -31.74 11.14
C PRO A 408 -3.19 -32.94 10.38
N GLN A 409 -4.24 -32.66 9.61
CA GLN A 409 -4.78 -33.56 8.57
C GLN A 409 -4.27 -33.10 7.18
N ALA A 410 -3.94 -31.81 7.03
CA ALA A 410 -3.31 -31.30 5.83
C ALA A 410 -2.33 -30.15 6.17
N ILE A 411 -1.21 -30.11 5.44
CA ILE A 411 -0.22 -29.02 5.47
C ILE A 411 0.09 -28.62 4.05
N GLU A 412 -0.22 -27.36 3.69
CA GLU A 412 0.02 -26.78 2.36
C GLU A 412 1.17 -25.79 2.44
N PHE A 413 2.13 -25.94 1.54
CA PHE A 413 3.23 -25.03 1.29
C PHE A 413 2.94 -24.27 -0.01
N TRP A 414 2.90 -22.95 0.10
CA TRP A 414 2.65 -22.04 -1.02
C TRP A 414 3.87 -21.15 -1.24
N GLN A 415 4.36 -21.10 -2.49
CA GLN A 415 5.46 -20.24 -2.92
C GLN A 415 4.98 -19.30 -4.02
N GLY A 416 5.27 -18.00 -3.86
CA GLY A 416 4.98 -16.98 -4.84
C GLY A 416 5.68 -17.24 -6.17
N ARG A 417 4.96 -17.04 -7.30
CA ARG A 417 5.48 -17.17 -8.67
C ARG A 417 4.94 -16.04 -9.54
N PRO A 418 5.68 -15.66 -10.62
CA PRO A 418 5.21 -14.70 -11.60
C PRO A 418 3.85 -15.07 -12.19
N SER A 419 3.13 -14.07 -12.70
CA SER A 419 1.82 -14.24 -13.37
C SER A 419 0.75 -14.95 -12.53
N ARG A 420 0.92 -14.96 -11.19
CA ARG A 420 0.03 -15.63 -10.23
C ARG A 420 -0.08 -17.15 -10.38
N LEU A 421 0.82 -17.79 -11.13
CA LEU A 421 0.90 -19.24 -11.27
C LEU A 421 1.74 -19.83 -10.13
N HIS A 422 1.25 -19.60 -8.90
CA HIS A 422 1.94 -19.95 -7.66
C HIS A 422 2.09 -21.46 -7.49
N ASP A 423 3.23 -21.90 -6.93
CA ASP A 423 3.40 -23.30 -6.55
C ASP A 423 2.65 -23.59 -5.24
N ARG A 424 1.81 -24.60 -5.26
CA ARG A 424 1.01 -25.03 -4.12
C ARG A 424 1.15 -26.54 -3.96
N LEU A 425 1.90 -26.98 -2.96
CA LEU A 425 2.10 -28.38 -2.64
C LEU A 425 1.50 -28.67 -1.29
N ARG A 426 0.59 -29.64 -1.24
CA ARG A 426 -0.16 -30.02 -0.05
C ARG A 426 0.14 -31.45 0.34
N TYR A 427 0.53 -31.64 1.60
CA TYR A 427 0.52 -32.97 2.24
C TYR A 427 -0.87 -33.22 2.82
N VAL A 428 -1.42 -34.35 2.52
CA VAL A 428 -2.68 -34.86 3.08
C VAL A 428 -2.38 -36.12 3.85
N ARG A 429 -2.87 -36.20 5.07
CA ARG A 429 -2.68 -37.38 5.92
C ARG A 429 -3.69 -38.46 5.57
N GLU A 430 -3.22 -39.59 5.12
CA GLU A 430 -4.04 -40.77 4.82
C GLU A 430 -4.48 -41.49 6.11
N VAL A 431 -5.43 -42.42 5.98
CA VAL A 431 -6.02 -43.16 7.12
C VAL A 431 -4.96 -44.00 7.87
N ASP A 432 -3.97 -44.51 7.15
CA ASP A 432 -2.83 -45.27 7.68
C ASP A 432 -1.75 -44.37 8.33
N GLY A 433 -1.94 -43.06 8.31
CA GLY A 433 -1.00 -42.07 8.87
C GLY A 433 0.12 -41.63 7.93
N VAL A 434 0.19 -42.19 6.73
CA VAL A 434 1.16 -41.77 5.68
C VAL A 434 0.76 -40.43 5.09
N TRP A 435 1.75 -39.67 4.67
CA TRP A 435 1.53 -38.37 3.99
C TRP A 435 1.60 -38.52 2.48
N ARG A 436 0.51 -38.14 1.79
CA ARG A 436 0.46 -38.05 0.32
C ARG A 436 0.61 -36.60 -0.10
N VAL A 437 1.46 -36.36 -1.10
CA VAL A 437 1.66 -35.02 -1.67
C VAL A 437 0.76 -34.83 -2.88
N GLU A 438 0.19 -33.63 -2.96
CA GLU A 438 -0.65 -33.19 -4.08
C GLU A 438 -0.19 -31.78 -4.53
N ARG A 439 -0.22 -31.55 -5.84
CA ARG A 439 -0.12 -30.19 -6.39
C ARG A 439 -1.52 -29.61 -6.58
N LEU A 440 -1.73 -28.39 -6.07
CA LEU A 440 -2.98 -27.67 -6.26
C LEU A 440 -2.82 -26.60 -7.34
N SER A 441 -3.88 -26.37 -8.10
CA SER A 441 -3.96 -25.19 -8.99
C SER A 441 -3.96 -23.92 -8.16
N PRO A 442 -3.25 -22.87 -8.59
CA PRO A 442 -3.20 -21.58 -7.91
C PRO A 442 -4.52 -20.81 -7.96
#